data_8f716fa73d717fdbaea14f3eadc8c508
#
_entry.id   8f716fa73d717fdbaea14f3eadc8c508
#
_cell.length_a   1.000
_cell.length_b   1.000
_cell.length_c   1.000
_cell.angle_alpha   90.00
_cell.angle_beta   90.00
_cell.angle_gamma   90.00
#
_symmetry.space_group_name_H-M   'P 1'
#
loop_
_entity.id
_entity.type
_entity.pdbx_description
1 polymer ?
#
loop_
_entity_poly.entity_id
_entity_poly.type
_entity_poly.pdbx_seq_one_letter_code
_entity_poly.pdbx_strand_id
1 'polypeptide(L)'
;MSTTTLGIIGTGMVGVGVARRAVDAGLAVVLSNSRGPATLADLVADLGERARAATPAEAAEAGDLVLASVPLAAHERLPRAELAGKTVIDPMNYAPKPEWRVPELDDDELTSSELVQRHLAQSRVVKALHSIGPKQLLNLFRPAGAPDRTAVPLSGDDPAAKSEVAEFLDILGFDTVDLGSLADSWLSGPNTPLYALPYTGQPPAGLTPMEFVAWVQQSPGVPASAARVRELAAATVRGPAGFQL
;
A
#
# COMPACT_ATOMS: atom_id res chain seq x y z
N MET A 1 13.37 18.78 -14.86
CA MET A 1 13.18 17.81 -13.74
C MET A 1 12.93 16.47 -14.40
N SER A 2 13.67 15.44 -14.05
CA SER A 2 13.38 14.07 -14.51
C SER A 2 12.02 13.69 -13.94
N THR A 3 11.08 13.24 -14.76
CA THR A 3 9.77 12.80 -14.29
C THR A 3 9.97 11.47 -13.58
N THR A 4 9.70 11.41 -12.28
CA THR A 4 9.77 10.16 -11.51
C THR A 4 8.82 9.13 -12.12
N THR A 5 9.33 7.95 -12.40
CA THR A 5 8.55 6.82 -12.93
C THR A 5 8.17 5.90 -11.79
N LEU A 6 6.89 5.61 -11.65
CA LEU A 6 6.40 4.60 -10.72
C LEU A 6 6.22 3.27 -11.44
N GLY A 7 6.98 2.26 -11.02
CA GLY A 7 6.73 0.86 -11.39
C GLY A 7 5.62 0.27 -10.52
N ILE A 8 4.62 -0.38 -11.14
CA ILE A 8 3.51 -1.01 -10.42
C ILE A 8 3.44 -2.49 -10.75
N ILE A 9 3.71 -3.32 -9.77
CA ILE A 9 3.57 -4.78 -9.85
C ILE A 9 2.27 -5.19 -9.18
N GLY A 10 1.27 -5.48 -10.01
CA GLY A 10 -0.09 -5.81 -9.54
C GLY A 10 -1.08 -4.67 -9.75
N THR A 11 -2.01 -4.89 -10.67
CA THR A 11 -3.09 -3.96 -11.04
C THR A 11 -4.44 -4.41 -10.46
N GLY A 12 -4.42 -4.72 -9.15
CA GLY A 12 -5.63 -4.85 -8.34
C GLY A 12 -6.20 -3.47 -7.96
N MET A 13 -7.18 -3.44 -7.06
CA MET A 13 -7.87 -2.20 -6.67
C MET A 13 -6.89 -1.11 -6.16
N VAL A 14 -5.93 -1.48 -5.31
CA VAL A 14 -4.94 -0.52 -4.77
C VAL A 14 -3.99 -0.07 -5.88
N GLY A 15 -3.42 -1.00 -6.66
CA GLY A 15 -2.49 -0.67 -7.73
C GLY A 15 -3.10 0.25 -8.80
N VAL A 16 -4.36 0.00 -9.20
CA VAL A 16 -5.09 0.87 -10.13
C VAL A 16 -5.40 2.23 -9.50
N GLY A 17 -5.81 2.27 -8.22
CA GLY A 17 -6.07 3.52 -7.51
C GLY A 17 -4.82 4.41 -7.44
N VAL A 18 -3.67 3.82 -7.08
CA VAL A 18 -2.38 4.53 -7.04
C VAL A 18 -1.95 4.98 -8.45
N ALA A 19 -2.12 4.13 -9.48
CA ALA A 19 -1.81 4.48 -10.86
C ALA A 19 -2.57 5.73 -11.32
N ARG A 20 -3.89 5.79 -11.09
CA ARG A 20 -4.72 6.96 -11.42
C ARG A 20 -4.22 8.21 -10.71
N ARG A 21 -3.99 8.12 -9.41
CA ARG A 21 -3.48 9.26 -8.62
C ARG A 21 -2.09 9.73 -9.09
N ALA A 22 -1.20 8.79 -9.42
CA ALA A 22 0.13 9.11 -9.91
C ALA A 22 0.08 9.82 -11.27
N VAL A 23 -0.74 9.32 -12.19
CA VAL A 23 -0.94 9.96 -13.52
C VAL A 23 -1.56 11.35 -13.37
N ASP A 24 -2.61 11.51 -12.54
CA ASP A 24 -3.24 12.81 -12.25
C ASP A 24 -2.24 13.81 -11.65
N ALA A 25 -1.30 13.32 -10.84
CA ALA A 25 -0.21 14.12 -10.26
C ALA A 25 0.95 14.38 -11.25
N GLY A 26 0.85 13.90 -12.49
CA GLY A 26 1.83 14.15 -13.56
C GLY A 26 2.99 13.15 -13.62
N LEU A 27 2.96 12.06 -12.84
CA LEU A 27 3.97 11.02 -12.86
C LEU A 27 3.78 10.06 -14.04
N ALA A 28 4.89 9.45 -14.50
CA ALA A 28 4.83 8.33 -15.44
C ALA A 28 4.59 7.02 -14.66
N VAL A 29 3.80 6.11 -15.21
CA VAL A 29 3.52 4.81 -14.60
C VAL A 29 3.80 3.65 -15.56
N VAL A 30 4.41 2.59 -15.05
CA VAL A 30 4.65 1.33 -15.76
C VAL A 30 3.91 0.22 -15.04
N LEU A 31 2.87 -0.29 -15.67
CA LEU A 31 1.89 -1.21 -15.06
C LEU A 31 2.18 -2.65 -15.42
N SER A 32 2.08 -3.54 -14.46
CA SER A 32 2.20 -4.97 -14.70
C SER A 32 1.22 -5.81 -13.88
N ASN A 33 0.93 -6.99 -14.37
CA ASN A 33 0.17 -8.01 -13.65
C ASN A 33 0.68 -9.43 -14.02
N SER A 34 0.11 -10.45 -13.37
CA SER A 34 0.47 -11.85 -13.61
C SER A 34 -0.07 -12.44 -14.93
N ARG A 35 -0.99 -11.74 -15.62
CA ARG A 35 -1.64 -12.20 -16.86
C ARG A 35 -0.98 -11.66 -18.12
N GLY A 36 -0.01 -10.76 -17.97
CA GLY A 36 0.77 -10.16 -19.05
C GLY A 36 0.23 -8.81 -19.55
N PRO A 37 1.10 -8.03 -20.25
CA PRO A 37 0.84 -6.65 -20.63
C PRO A 37 -0.41 -6.46 -21.49
N ALA A 38 -0.71 -7.40 -22.40
CA ALA A 38 -1.86 -7.31 -23.28
C ALA A 38 -3.20 -7.18 -22.54
N THR A 39 -3.30 -7.71 -21.30
CA THR A 39 -4.50 -7.62 -20.49
C THR A 39 -4.71 -6.23 -19.85
N LEU A 40 -3.77 -5.32 -20.02
CA LEU A 40 -3.79 -3.97 -19.46
C LEU A 40 -4.08 -2.89 -20.51
N ALA A 41 -4.38 -3.27 -21.77
CA ALA A 41 -4.58 -2.33 -22.88
C ALA A 41 -5.66 -1.28 -22.55
N ASP A 42 -6.82 -1.71 -22.05
CA ASP A 42 -7.92 -0.80 -21.72
C ASP A 42 -7.56 0.14 -20.56
N LEU A 43 -6.87 -0.37 -19.53
CA LEU A 43 -6.42 0.45 -18.41
C LEU A 43 -5.38 1.50 -18.86
N VAL A 44 -4.45 1.12 -19.71
CA VAL A 44 -3.44 2.04 -20.26
C VAL A 44 -4.12 3.11 -21.12
N ALA A 45 -5.08 2.73 -21.97
CA ALA A 45 -5.84 3.69 -22.78
C ALA A 45 -6.62 4.70 -21.91
N ASP A 46 -7.20 4.24 -20.82
CA ASP A 46 -7.93 5.09 -19.86
C ASP A 46 -7.00 6.04 -19.06
N LEU A 47 -5.78 5.60 -18.71
CA LEU A 47 -4.78 6.41 -18.02
C LEU A 47 -4.04 7.39 -18.95
N GLY A 48 -4.03 7.13 -20.25
CA GLY A 48 -3.42 8.01 -21.27
C GLY A 48 -1.89 7.88 -21.39
N GLU A 49 -1.26 8.89 -21.99
CA GLU A 49 0.12 8.86 -22.46
C GLU A 49 1.20 8.65 -21.37
N ARG A 50 0.85 8.89 -20.10
CA ARG A 50 1.77 8.70 -18.97
C ARG A 50 1.82 7.27 -18.48
N ALA A 51 0.99 6.38 -19.03
CA ALA A 51 0.91 4.98 -18.63
C ALA A 51 1.37 4.05 -19.74
N ARG A 52 2.07 3.00 -19.39
CA ARG A 52 2.35 1.87 -20.29
C ARG A 52 2.27 0.54 -19.56
N ALA A 53 1.92 -0.51 -20.29
CA ALA A 53 1.95 -1.87 -19.78
C ALA A 53 3.33 -2.51 -19.99
N ALA A 54 3.73 -3.39 -19.07
CA ALA A 54 4.97 -4.12 -19.11
C ALA A 54 4.83 -5.47 -18.35
N THR A 55 5.86 -6.28 -18.38
CA THR A 55 6.00 -7.43 -17.46
C THR A 55 6.36 -6.94 -16.06
N PRO A 56 6.21 -7.77 -15.00
CA PRO A 56 6.65 -7.39 -13.64
C PRO A 56 8.14 -7.03 -13.55
N ALA A 57 9.01 -7.72 -14.27
CA ALA A 57 10.44 -7.42 -14.32
C ALA A 57 10.71 -6.06 -14.98
N GLU A 58 10.13 -5.81 -16.15
CA GLU A 58 10.27 -4.52 -16.85
C GLU A 58 9.66 -3.35 -16.05
N ALA A 59 8.56 -3.57 -15.32
CA ALA A 59 7.98 -2.55 -14.45
C ALA A 59 8.89 -2.25 -13.24
N ALA A 60 9.50 -3.27 -12.66
CA ALA A 60 10.50 -3.12 -11.60
C ALA A 60 11.74 -2.36 -12.08
N GLU A 61 12.28 -2.73 -13.25
CA GLU A 61 13.46 -2.10 -13.84
C GLU A 61 13.23 -0.62 -14.17
N ALA A 62 12.09 -0.31 -14.79
CA ALA A 62 11.75 1.04 -15.24
C ALA A 62 11.37 2.00 -14.11
N GLY A 63 10.86 1.50 -12.98
CA GLY A 63 10.45 2.34 -11.85
C GLY A 63 11.65 2.91 -11.09
N ASP A 64 11.64 4.22 -10.84
CA ASP A 64 12.51 4.84 -9.84
C ASP A 64 12.06 4.40 -8.44
N LEU A 65 10.76 4.33 -8.23
CA LEU A 65 10.07 3.80 -7.06
C LEU A 65 9.12 2.67 -7.52
N VAL A 66 8.96 1.61 -6.74
CA VAL A 66 8.10 0.48 -7.14
C VAL A 66 7.03 0.19 -6.10
N LEU A 67 5.77 0.08 -6.56
CA LEU A 67 4.65 -0.40 -5.75
C LEU A 67 4.42 -1.90 -6.01
N ALA A 68 4.59 -2.73 -4.99
CA ALA A 68 4.37 -4.18 -5.04
C ALA A 68 2.95 -4.54 -4.52
N SER A 69 1.93 -4.32 -5.35
CA SER A 69 0.51 -4.48 -4.99
C SER A 69 -0.04 -5.84 -5.44
N VAL A 70 0.52 -6.91 -4.90
CA VAL A 70 0.09 -8.30 -5.14
C VAL A 70 -0.47 -8.92 -3.85
N PRO A 71 -1.23 -10.04 -3.91
CA PRO A 71 -1.53 -10.80 -2.70
C PRO A 71 -0.23 -11.24 -1.99
N LEU A 72 -0.17 -11.14 -0.65
CA LEU A 72 1.04 -11.52 0.10
C LEU A 72 1.49 -12.95 -0.22
N ALA A 73 0.57 -13.88 -0.45
CA ALA A 73 0.87 -15.25 -0.88
C ALA A 73 1.64 -15.36 -2.21
N ALA A 74 1.73 -14.27 -2.96
CA ALA A 74 2.48 -14.20 -4.21
C ALA A 74 3.81 -13.43 -4.10
N HIS A 75 4.21 -13.01 -2.88
CA HIS A 75 5.40 -12.18 -2.67
C HIS A 75 6.70 -12.81 -3.23
N GLU A 76 6.82 -14.12 -3.18
CA GLU A 76 7.99 -14.84 -3.72
C GLU A 76 8.13 -14.74 -5.25
N ARG A 77 7.07 -14.30 -5.95
CA ARG A 77 7.08 -14.06 -7.41
C ARG A 77 7.55 -12.66 -7.79
N LEU A 78 7.81 -11.80 -6.81
CA LEU A 78 8.38 -10.47 -7.07
C LEU A 78 9.78 -10.61 -7.69
N PRO A 79 10.11 -9.82 -8.72
CA PRO A 79 11.37 -9.94 -9.46
C PRO A 79 12.53 -9.36 -8.65
N ARG A 80 13.17 -10.22 -7.84
CA ARG A 80 14.23 -9.86 -6.87
C ARG A 80 15.42 -9.16 -7.50
N ALA A 81 15.82 -9.59 -8.70
CA ALA A 81 17.00 -9.05 -9.38
C ALA A 81 16.76 -7.60 -9.81
N GLU A 82 15.61 -7.32 -10.42
CA GLU A 82 15.25 -6.00 -10.95
C GLU A 82 14.84 -5.03 -9.84
N LEU A 83 14.44 -5.56 -8.68
CA LEU A 83 14.14 -4.77 -7.48
C LEU A 83 15.37 -4.47 -6.62
N ALA A 84 16.51 -5.10 -6.88
CA ALA A 84 17.74 -4.87 -6.09
C ALA A 84 18.15 -3.38 -6.09
N GLY A 85 18.41 -2.83 -4.91
CA GLY A 85 18.77 -1.43 -4.70
C GLY A 85 17.61 -0.44 -4.76
N LYS A 86 16.39 -0.88 -5.09
CA LYS A 86 15.21 0.00 -5.21
C LYS A 86 14.44 0.11 -3.90
N THR A 87 13.74 1.24 -3.76
CA THR A 87 12.72 1.40 -2.74
C THR A 87 11.41 0.76 -3.22
N VAL A 88 10.86 -0.13 -2.40
CA VAL A 88 9.64 -0.89 -2.70
C VAL A 88 8.55 -0.55 -1.70
N ILE A 89 7.46 0.04 -2.17
CA ILE A 89 6.25 0.27 -1.38
C ILE A 89 5.49 -1.04 -1.26
N ASP A 90 5.22 -1.48 -0.05
CA ASP A 90 4.48 -2.71 0.29
C ASP A 90 3.10 -2.39 0.86
N PRO A 91 2.01 -2.49 0.08
CA PRO A 91 0.63 -2.37 0.55
C PRO A 91 0.00 -3.74 0.89
N MET A 92 0.78 -4.83 0.88
CA MET A 92 0.24 -6.19 1.08
C MET A 92 -0.17 -6.42 2.53
N ASN A 93 -1.22 -7.20 2.73
CA ASN A 93 -1.67 -7.62 4.04
C ASN A 93 -1.70 -9.15 4.13
N TYR A 94 -1.45 -9.67 5.32
CA TYR A 94 -1.61 -11.09 5.58
C TYR A 94 -3.10 -11.46 5.61
N ALA A 95 -3.47 -12.44 4.79
CA ALA A 95 -4.80 -13.01 4.74
C ALA A 95 -4.67 -14.54 4.79
N PRO A 96 -4.56 -15.12 6.02
CA PRO A 96 -4.39 -16.55 6.18
C PRO A 96 -5.57 -17.32 5.61
N LYS A 97 -5.28 -18.45 4.98
CA LYS A 97 -6.27 -19.38 4.45
C LYS A 97 -5.89 -20.81 4.85
N PRO A 98 -6.82 -21.75 4.87
CA PRO A 98 -6.50 -23.15 5.20
C PRO A 98 -5.35 -23.71 4.38
N GLU A 99 -5.26 -23.34 3.08
CA GLU A 99 -4.25 -23.81 2.15
C GLU A 99 -2.96 -22.97 2.14
N TRP A 100 -2.95 -21.82 2.83
CA TRP A 100 -1.78 -20.94 2.89
C TRP A 100 -1.70 -20.20 4.21
N ARG A 101 -0.76 -20.63 5.06
CA ARG A 101 -0.41 -20.01 6.32
C ARG A 101 1.10 -19.88 6.43
N VAL A 102 1.54 -18.89 7.19
CA VAL A 102 2.96 -18.66 7.48
C VAL A 102 3.11 -18.68 9.00
N PRO A 103 3.72 -19.75 9.57
CA PRO A 103 3.82 -19.93 11.02
C PRO A 103 4.42 -18.71 11.72
N GLU A 104 5.50 -18.15 11.19
CA GLU A 104 6.16 -16.99 11.79
C GLU A 104 5.26 -15.73 11.84
N LEU A 105 4.28 -15.61 10.92
CA LEU A 105 3.28 -14.54 10.99
C LEU A 105 2.17 -14.88 11.99
N ASP A 106 1.74 -16.14 12.04
CA ASP A 106 0.71 -16.62 12.96
C ASP A 106 1.17 -16.53 14.42
N ASP A 107 2.48 -16.75 14.67
CA ASP A 107 3.10 -16.73 16.00
C ASP A 107 3.68 -15.34 16.37
N ASP A 108 3.40 -14.30 15.56
CA ASP A 108 3.88 -12.92 15.75
C ASP A 108 5.42 -12.74 15.78
N GLU A 109 6.16 -13.70 15.24
CA GLU A 109 7.64 -13.65 15.15
C GLU A 109 8.11 -12.65 14.09
N LEU A 110 7.30 -12.46 13.02
CA LEU A 110 7.53 -11.51 11.93
C LEU A 110 6.27 -10.72 11.64
N THR A 111 6.44 -9.56 11.01
CA THR A 111 5.37 -8.86 10.30
C THR A 111 5.32 -9.29 8.83
N SER A 112 4.20 -9.02 8.16
CA SER A 112 4.07 -9.29 6.72
C SER A 112 5.15 -8.58 5.89
N SER A 113 5.58 -7.39 6.32
CA SER A 113 6.60 -6.61 5.59
C SER A 113 8.01 -7.09 5.85
N GLU A 114 8.30 -7.62 7.03
CA GLU A 114 9.57 -8.32 7.28
C GLU A 114 9.69 -9.60 6.42
N LEU A 115 8.57 -10.32 6.23
CA LEU A 115 8.53 -11.46 5.30
C LEU A 115 8.86 -11.02 3.86
N VAL A 116 8.29 -9.90 3.40
CA VAL A 116 8.59 -9.32 2.08
C VAL A 116 10.04 -8.87 2.00
N GLN A 117 10.56 -8.17 3.02
CA GLN A 117 11.96 -7.73 3.09
C GLN A 117 12.93 -8.91 3.06
N ARG A 118 12.61 -10.01 3.73
CA ARG A 118 13.41 -11.25 3.71
C ARG A 118 13.52 -11.81 2.28
N HIS A 119 12.43 -11.78 1.50
CA HIS A 119 12.45 -12.16 0.10
C HIS A 119 13.23 -11.16 -0.75
N LEU A 120 13.02 -9.86 -0.54
CA LEU A 120 13.66 -8.75 -1.26
C LEU A 120 14.89 -8.22 -0.52
N ALA A 121 15.82 -9.08 -0.12
CA ALA A 121 16.93 -8.76 0.77
C ALA A 121 17.85 -7.63 0.28
N GLN A 122 17.85 -7.33 -1.02
CA GLN A 122 18.64 -6.26 -1.61
C GLN A 122 17.83 -4.99 -1.92
N SER A 123 16.54 -4.97 -1.61
CA SER A 123 15.66 -3.81 -1.76
C SER A 123 15.47 -3.10 -0.42
N ARG A 124 14.90 -1.92 -0.45
CA ARG A 124 14.47 -1.18 0.75
C ARG A 124 12.95 -1.17 0.80
N VAL A 125 12.38 -2.07 1.60
CA VAL A 125 10.92 -2.20 1.72
C VAL A 125 10.37 -1.13 2.67
N VAL A 126 9.29 -0.46 2.25
CA VAL A 126 8.54 0.47 3.08
C VAL A 126 7.06 0.05 3.07
N LYS A 127 6.53 -0.29 4.22
CA LYS A 127 5.10 -0.55 4.42
C LYS A 127 4.32 0.75 4.30
N ALA A 128 3.42 0.84 3.34
CA ALA A 128 2.51 1.99 3.18
C ALA A 128 1.29 1.62 2.34
N LEU A 129 0.23 2.44 2.40
CA LEU A 129 -1.00 2.29 1.61
C LEU A 129 -1.81 1.00 1.87
N HIS A 130 -1.43 0.22 2.87
CA HIS A 130 -2.04 -1.06 3.22
C HIS A 130 -3.30 -0.90 4.09
N SER A 131 -3.45 0.23 4.78
CA SER A 131 -4.52 0.51 5.73
C SER A 131 -5.62 1.44 5.20
N ILE A 132 -5.45 2.03 4.02
CA ILE A 132 -6.44 2.88 3.35
C ILE A 132 -7.09 2.13 2.20
N GLY A 133 -8.42 2.21 2.10
CA GLY A 133 -9.15 1.54 1.02
C GLY A 133 -8.98 2.26 -0.34
N PRO A 134 -9.17 1.54 -1.45
CA PRO A 134 -8.98 2.11 -2.80
C PRO A 134 -9.89 3.31 -3.09
N LYS A 135 -11.13 3.29 -2.60
CA LYS A 135 -12.08 4.41 -2.78
C LYS A 135 -11.67 5.62 -1.95
N GLN A 136 -11.23 5.40 -0.71
CA GLN A 136 -10.72 6.45 0.16
C GLN A 136 -9.45 7.08 -0.41
N LEU A 137 -8.55 6.26 -1.00
CA LEU A 137 -7.36 6.73 -1.69
C LEU A 137 -7.70 7.72 -2.83
N LEU A 138 -8.79 7.46 -3.55
CA LEU A 138 -9.25 8.33 -4.65
C LEU A 138 -10.06 9.55 -4.18
N ASN A 139 -10.60 9.55 -2.97
CA ASN A 139 -11.49 10.60 -2.49
C ASN A 139 -10.84 11.54 -1.46
N LEU A 140 -9.85 11.06 -0.70
CA LEU A 140 -9.29 11.77 0.46
C LEU A 140 -7.99 12.52 0.16
N PHE A 141 -7.49 12.48 -1.08
CA PHE A 141 -6.33 13.29 -1.45
C PHE A 141 -6.67 14.79 -1.37
N ARG A 142 -5.69 15.58 -0.92
CA ARG A 142 -5.78 17.03 -0.87
C ARG A 142 -4.45 17.68 -1.29
N PRO A 143 -4.46 18.88 -1.85
CA PRO A 143 -3.22 19.60 -2.14
C PRO A 143 -2.43 19.88 -0.86
N ALA A 144 -1.14 20.14 -1.00
CA ALA A 144 -0.27 20.50 0.11
C ALA A 144 -0.84 21.71 0.87
N GLY A 145 -0.80 21.65 2.21
CA GLY A 145 -1.29 22.72 3.09
C GLY A 145 -2.81 22.74 3.30
N ALA A 146 -3.59 21.83 2.71
CA ALA A 146 -5.02 21.75 3.00
C ALA A 146 -5.28 21.34 4.47
N PRO A 147 -6.25 21.98 5.17
CA PRO A 147 -6.48 21.72 6.60
C PRO A 147 -7.10 20.36 6.89
N ASP A 148 -7.74 19.74 5.90
CA ASP A 148 -8.38 18.41 5.97
C ASP A 148 -7.55 17.33 5.27
N ARG A 149 -6.23 17.52 5.20
CA ARG A 149 -5.34 16.57 4.56
C ARG A 149 -5.25 15.28 5.37
N THR A 150 -5.44 14.16 4.68
CA THR A 150 -5.38 12.83 5.30
C THR A 150 -3.95 12.37 5.45
N ALA A 151 -3.59 11.86 6.63
CA ALA A 151 -2.32 11.21 6.88
C ALA A 151 -2.45 9.69 6.80
N VAL A 152 -1.47 9.03 6.16
CA VAL A 152 -1.35 7.57 6.11
C VAL A 152 -0.09 7.10 6.86
N PRO A 153 -0.14 5.95 7.53
CA PRO A 153 1.03 5.41 8.22
C PRO A 153 2.03 4.82 7.23
N LEU A 154 3.30 4.92 7.57
CA LEU A 154 4.38 4.17 6.93
C LEU A 154 5.32 3.57 7.98
N SER A 155 6.01 2.48 7.62
CA SER A 155 7.06 1.83 8.42
C SER A 155 8.16 1.31 7.50
N GLY A 156 9.41 1.35 7.97
CA GLY A 156 10.55 0.88 7.17
C GLY A 156 11.85 1.00 7.94
N ASP A 157 12.83 0.17 7.59
CA ASP A 157 14.12 0.12 8.29
C ASP A 157 15.13 1.12 7.74
N ASP A 158 14.96 1.57 6.48
CA ASP A 158 15.83 2.54 5.82
C ASP A 158 15.21 3.95 5.87
N PRO A 159 15.82 4.91 6.57
CA PRO A 159 15.29 6.27 6.69
C PRO A 159 15.19 7.01 5.35
N ALA A 160 16.12 6.77 4.41
CA ALA A 160 16.10 7.42 3.11
C ALA A 160 14.93 6.88 2.25
N ALA A 161 14.69 5.58 2.28
CA ALA A 161 13.54 4.98 1.62
C ALA A 161 12.20 5.46 2.21
N LYS A 162 12.10 5.61 3.54
CA LYS A 162 10.91 6.20 4.19
C LYS A 162 10.68 7.64 3.71
N SER A 163 11.74 8.45 3.60
CA SER A 163 11.64 9.82 3.10
C SER A 163 11.17 9.85 1.64
N GLU A 164 11.74 8.99 0.79
CA GLU A 164 11.34 8.87 -0.62
C GLU A 164 9.86 8.50 -0.77
N VAL A 165 9.37 7.56 0.04
CA VAL A 165 7.95 7.17 0.04
C VAL A 165 7.07 8.28 0.61
N ALA A 166 7.52 9.01 1.62
CA ALA A 166 6.78 10.15 2.17
C ALA A 166 6.63 11.29 1.14
N GLU A 167 7.69 11.61 0.39
CA GLU A 167 7.65 12.58 -0.71
C GLU A 167 6.70 12.13 -1.83
N PHE A 168 6.74 10.85 -2.20
CA PHE A 168 5.79 10.29 -3.15
C PHE A 168 4.34 10.41 -2.68
N LEU A 169 4.05 10.09 -1.41
CA LEU A 169 2.71 10.20 -0.84
C LEU A 169 2.25 11.67 -0.73
N ASP A 170 3.18 12.60 -0.47
CA ASP A 170 2.88 14.04 -0.51
C ASP A 170 2.45 14.49 -1.92
N ILE A 171 3.13 14.02 -2.97
CA ILE A 171 2.73 14.25 -4.38
C ILE A 171 1.34 13.68 -4.66
N LEU A 172 1.01 12.51 -4.11
CA LEU A 172 -0.33 11.92 -4.24
C LEU A 172 -1.41 12.64 -3.43
N GLY A 173 -1.04 13.57 -2.55
CA GLY A 173 -1.98 14.39 -1.77
C GLY A 173 -2.25 13.87 -0.34
N PHE A 174 -1.30 13.14 0.25
CA PHE A 174 -1.39 12.60 1.61
C PHE A 174 -0.23 13.06 2.48
N ASP A 175 -0.52 13.34 3.75
CA ASP A 175 0.50 13.42 4.78
C ASP A 175 0.93 12.02 5.21
N THR A 176 2.06 11.91 5.91
CA THR A 176 2.54 10.62 6.44
C THR A 176 2.78 10.68 7.94
N VAL A 177 2.65 9.52 8.59
CA VAL A 177 3.09 9.29 9.96
C VAL A 177 4.04 8.09 9.96
N ASP A 178 5.29 8.35 10.30
CA ASP A 178 6.28 7.29 10.50
C ASP A 178 5.98 6.55 11.81
N LEU A 179 5.74 5.25 11.71
CA LEU A 179 5.47 4.35 12.84
C LEU A 179 6.69 3.55 13.29
N GLY A 180 7.86 3.75 12.65
CA GLY A 180 9.08 3.07 13.03
C GLY A 180 9.61 2.09 11.98
N SER A 181 10.10 0.94 12.43
CA SER A 181 10.70 -0.12 11.62
C SER A 181 9.65 -1.00 10.91
N LEU A 182 10.09 -1.94 10.07
CA LEU A 182 9.20 -2.96 9.53
C LEU A 182 8.62 -3.86 10.63
N ALA A 183 9.35 -4.08 11.71
CA ALA A 183 8.85 -4.82 12.87
C ALA A 183 7.68 -4.11 13.57
N ASP A 184 7.54 -2.78 13.42
CA ASP A 184 6.43 -1.99 13.96
C ASP A 184 5.23 -1.90 13.00
N SER A 185 5.33 -2.44 11.78
CA SER A 185 4.30 -2.31 10.75
C SER A 185 2.96 -2.96 11.12
N TRP A 186 2.95 -3.87 12.10
CA TRP A 186 1.73 -4.45 12.67
C TRP A 186 0.79 -3.41 13.31
N LEU A 187 1.32 -2.26 13.79
CA LEU A 187 0.54 -1.17 14.38
C LEU A 187 -0.59 -0.66 13.47
N SER A 188 -0.43 -0.79 12.17
CA SER A 188 -1.43 -0.38 11.17
C SER A 188 -1.96 -1.54 10.32
N GLY A 189 -1.64 -2.77 10.70
CA GLY A 189 -2.12 -3.98 10.03
C GLY A 189 -3.59 -4.30 10.29
N PRO A 190 -4.13 -5.36 9.65
CA PRO A 190 -5.48 -5.85 9.91
C PRO A 190 -5.73 -6.08 11.41
N ASN A 191 -6.98 -5.89 11.85
CA ASN A 191 -7.44 -6.00 13.24
C ASN A 191 -6.90 -4.92 14.20
N THR A 192 -6.26 -3.88 13.70
CA THR A 192 -5.85 -2.73 14.51
C THR A 192 -6.77 -1.52 14.32
N PRO A 193 -6.83 -0.59 15.29
CA PRO A 193 -7.59 0.65 15.14
C PRO A 193 -7.16 1.55 13.96
N LEU A 194 -5.91 1.37 13.47
CA LEU A 194 -5.38 2.10 12.32
C LEU A 194 -5.76 1.48 10.97
N TYR A 195 -6.32 0.27 10.95
CA TYR A 195 -6.69 -0.38 9.70
C TYR A 195 -8.11 0.04 9.26
N ALA A 196 -8.22 0.66 8.10
CA ALA A 196 -9.44 1.12 7.43
C ALA A 196 -10.30 2.13 8.21
N LEU A 197 -10.58 1.92 9.49
CA LEU A 197 -11.53 2.70 10.31
C LEU A 197 -11.24 4.21 10.33
N PRO A 198 -10.00 4.69 10.45
CA PRO A 198 -9.73 6.13 10.44
C PRO A 198 -10.19 6.82 9.16
N TYR A 199 -10.22 6.06 8.05
CA TYR A 199 -10.50 6.57 6.70
C TYR A 199 -11.93 6.35 6.24
N THR A 200 -12.70 5.51 6.93
CA THR A 200 -14.09 5.15 6.55
C THR A 200 -15.14 5.76 7.45
N GLY A 201 -14.74 6.25 8.63
CA GLY A 201 -15.65 6.71 9.66
C GLY A 201 -16.23 5.57 10.51
N GLN A 202 -17.27 5.85 11.28
CA GLN A 202 -17.89 4.86 12.14
C GLN A 202 -18.81 3.92 11.34
N PRO A 203 -18.60 2.59 11.44
CA PRO A 203 -19.50 1.63 10.81
C PRO A 203 -20.87 1.62 11.49
N PRO A 204 -21.94 1.30 10.76
CA PRO A 204 -23.22 0.96 11.38
C PRO A 204 -23.07 -0.18 12.38
N ALA A 205 -23.86 -0.14 13.45
CA ALA A 205 -23.86 -1.23 14.44
C ALA A 205 -24.45 -2.52 13.85
N GLY A 206 -23.91 -3.67 14.27
CA GLY A 206 -24.46 -4.98 13.95
C GLY A 206 -24.13 -5.54 12.57
N LEU A 207 -23.15 -4.98 11.87
CA LEU A 207 -22.67 -5.53 10.60
C LEU A 207 -22.03 -6.90 10.81
N THR A 208 -22.35 -7.85 9.94
CA THR A 208 -21.56 -9.07 9.77
C THR A 208 -20.17 -8.74 9.19
N PRO A 209 -19.17 -9.62 9.30
CA PRO A 209 -17.84 -9.38 8.71
C PRO A 209 -17.89 -9.05 7.22
N MET A 210 -18.76 -9.72 6.45
CA MET A 210 -18.93 -9.48 5.02
C MET A 210 -19.55 -8.12 4.71
N GLU A 211 -20.59 -7.74 5.49
CA GLU A 211 -21.21 -6.41 5.38
C GLU A 211 -20.24 -5.30 5.79
N PHE A 212 -19.40 -5.53 6.79
CA PHE A 212 -18.35 -4.60 7.18
C PHE A 212 -17.35 -4.38 6.04
N VAL A 213 -16.86 -5.44 5.39
CA VAL A 213 -15.98 -5.33 4.22
C VAL A 213 -16.65 -4.55 3.09
N ALA A 214 -17.90 -4.87 2.78
CA ALA A 214 -18.68 -4.17 1.76
C ALA A 214 -18.86 -2.68 2.10
N TRP A 215 -19.14 -2.37 3.37
CA TRP A 215 -19.26 -1.00 3.86
C TRP A 215 -17.93 -0.23 3.73
N VAL A 216 -16.81 -0.80 4.12
CA VAL A 216 -15.46 -0.19 3.95
C VAL A 216 -15.21 0.15 2.48
N GLN A 217 -15.52 -0.78 1.57
CA GLN A 217 -15.33 -0.58 0.13
C GLN A 217 -16.25 0.49 -0.47
N GLN A 218 -17.43 0.73 0.11
CA GLN A 218 -18.43 1.68 -0.37
C GLN A 218 -18.31 3.06 0.28
N SER A 219 -17.72 3.16 1.48
CA SER A 219 -17.56 4.44 2.19
C SER A 219 -16.84 5.47 1.33
N PRO A 220 -17.36 6.71 1.21
CA PRO A 220 -16.67 7.77 0.49
C PRO A 220 -15.38 8.21 1.19
N GLY A 221 -15.27 7.92 2.47
CA GLY A 221 -14.15 8.26 3.31
C GLY A 221 -14.36 9.51 4.17
N VAL A 222 -13.57 9.57 5.24
CA VAL A 222 -13.42 10.75 6.12
C VAL A 222 -11.92 11.04 6.28
N PRO A 223 -11.51 12.32 6.30
CA PRO A 223 -10.11 12.67 6.52
C PRO A 223 -9.62 12.24 7.90
N ALA A 224 -8.40 11.71 7.96
CA ALA A 224 -7.72 11.36 9.20
C ALA A 224 -6.46 12.22 9.36
N SER A 225 -6.40 13.10 10.35
CA SER A 225 -5.22 13.92 10.60
C SER A 225 -4.03 13.09 11.10
N ALA A 226 -2.80 13.60 10.93
CA ALA A 226 -1.61 12.98 11.49
C ALA A 226 -1.66 12.85 13.03
N ALA A 227 -2.30 13.76 13.73
CA ALA A 227 -2.53 13.67 15.17
C ALA A 227 -3.41 12.45 15.51
N ARG A 228 -4.49 12.25 14.75
CA ARG A 228 -5.38 11.08 14.95
C ARG A 228 -4.69 9.77 14.65
N VAL A 229 -3.88 9.69 13.60
CA VAL A 229 -3.09 8.49 13.28
C VAL A 229 -2.11 8.16 14.41
N ARG A 230 -1.39 9.15 14.96
CA ARG A 230 -0.48 8.95 16.11
C ARG A 230 -1.22 8.50 17.38
N GLU A 231 -2.36 9.10 17.68
CA GLU A 231 -3.21 8.73 18.83
C GLU A 231 -3.62 7.25 18.73
N LEU A 232 -4.12 6.83 17.57
CA LEU A 232 -4.54 5.45 17.35
C LEU A 232 -3.36 4.48 17.42
N ALA A 233 -2.20 4.84 16.85
CA ALA A 233 -0.99 4.03 16.96
C ALA A 233 -0.59 3.80 18.42
N ALA A 234 -0.58 4.86 19.23
CA ALA A 234 -0.22 4.79 20.64
C ALA A 234 -1.21 3.96 21.48
N ALA A 235 -2.46 3.88 21.06
CA ALA A 235 -3.50 3.08 21.72
C ALA A 235 -3.60 1.64 21.19
N THR A 236 -2.84 1.29 20.15
CA THR A 236 -2.94 -0.02 19.51
C THR A 236 -2.29 -1.11 20.37
N VAL A 237 -3.03 -2.17 20.60
CA VAL A 237 -2.54 -3.41 21.25
C VAL A 237 -2.43 -4.48 20.17
N ARG A 238 -1.34 -5.24 20.17
CA ARG A 238 -1.12 -6.31 19.21
C ARG A 238 -2.17 -7.40 19.39
N GLY A 239 -2.86 -7.72 18.33
CA GLY A 239 -3.82 -8.81 18.24
C GLY A 239 -3.32 -9.86 17.24
N PRO A 240 -4.13 -10.89 16.95
CA PRO A 240 -3.76 -11.93 15.99
C PRO A 240 -3.39 -11.34 14.62
N ALA A 241 -2.33 -11.87 14.01
CA ALA A 241 -1.88 -11.40 12.71
C ALA A 241 -2.89 -11.68 11.59
N GLY A 242 -2.98 -10.78 10.63
CA GLY A 242 -3.79 -10.93 9.44
C GLY A 242 -5.29 -10.79 9.65
N PHE A 243 -6.03 -10.99 8.57
CA PHE A 243 -7.49 -10.94 8.62
C PHE A 243 -8.05 -12.18 9.35
N GLN A 244 -8.90 -11.95 10.32
CA GLN A 244 -9.70 -13.00 10.96
C GLN A 244 -11.08 -13.03 10.26
N LEU A 245 -11.22 -13.93 9.27
CA LEU A 245 -12.45 -14.10 8.49
C LEU A 245 -13.28 -15.26 9.06
#